data_ebdc43cf456406d3d4d39dd667a79908
#
_entry.id   ebdc43cf456406d3d4d39dd667a79908
#
_cell.length_a   1.000
_cell.length_b   1.000
_cell.length_c   1.000
_cell.angle_alpha   90.00
_cell.angle_beta   90.00
_cell.angle_gamma   90.00
#
_symmetry.space_group_name_H-M   'P 1'
#
loop_
_entity.id
_entity.type
_entity.pdbx_description
1 polymer ?
#
loop_
_entity_poly.entity_id
_entity_poly.type
_entity_poly.pdbx_seq_one_letter_code
_entity_poly.pdbx_strand_id
1 'polypeptide(L)'
;AWSADGGETWTGWRIVDILPDGPQDRSYGCFAGLVRLPIAGRDILLYSNCDSPAGRKRGTVWVSFDGGKTWPLKRLVWKDPFQYSSLSAGRPGTASEGWIYMHFEGRLPQTRVARFNLSWLMDGEPTGDGAVPKIGSR
;
A
#
# COMPACT_ATOMS: atom_id res chain seq x y z
N ALA A 1 9.45 -9.30 -8.10
CA ALA A 1 10.57 -10.16 -7.74
C ALA A 1 10.66 -10.31 -6.23
N TRP A 2 11.27 -11.37 -5.74
CA TRP A 2 11.51 -11.64 -4.32
C TRP A 2 13.00 -11.90 -4.09
N SER A 3 13.48 -11.50 -2.94
CA SER A 3 14.82 -11.80 -2.46
C SER A 3 14.73 -12.60 -1.15
N ALA A 4 15.58 -13.60 -1.01
CA ALA A 4 15.72 -14.39 0.22
C ALA A 4 17.00 -14.04 1.01
N ASP A 5 17.83 -13.15 0.47
CA ASP A 5 19.18 -12.82 0.96
C ASP A 5 19.37 -11.31 1.23
N GLY A 6 18.28 -10.61 1.56
CA GLY A 6 18.36 -9.18 1.90
C GLY A 6 18.51 -8.25 0.70
N GLY A 7 18.22 -8.71 -0.51
CA GLY A 7 18.27 -7.91 -1.73
C GLY A 7 19.52 -8.12 -2.59
N GLU A 8 20.38 -9.06 -2.23
CA GLU A 8 21.58 -9.39 -3.02
C GLU A 8 21.19 -10.11 -4.33
N THR A 9 20.24 -11.05 -4.25
CA THR A 9 19.69 -11.72 -5.43
C THR A 9 18.16 -11.60 -5.47
N TRP A 10 17.61 -11.62 -6.70
CA TRP A 10 16.19 -11.46 -6.94
C TRP A 10 15.66 -12.53 -7.88
N THR A 11 14.54 -13.16 -7.49
CA THR A 11 13.88 -14.25 -8.24
C THR A 11 12.41 -14.00 -8.41
N GLY A 12 11.74 -14.81 -9.23
CA GLY A 12 10.28 -14.78 -9.36
C GLY A 12 9.74 -13.45 -9.91
N TRP A 13 10.46 -12.83 -10.85
CA TRP A 13 10.03 -11.58 -11.48
C TRP A 13 8.67 -11.75 -12.17
N ARG A 14 7.74 -10.87 -11.85
CA ARG A 14 6.43 -10.80 -12.52
C ARG A 14 5.84 -9.40 -12.43
N ILE A 15 4.98 -9.06 -13.37
CA ILE A 15 4.07 -7.91 -13.25
C ILE A 15 2.94 -8.30 -12.28
N VAL A 16 2.50 -7.36 -11.46
CA VAL A 16 1.37 -7.51 -10.54
C VAL A 16 0.25 -6.60 -11.04
N ASP A 17 -0.58 -7.13 -11.94
CA ASP A 17 -1.56 -6.34 -12.71
C ASP A 17 -2.58 -5.59 -11.84
N ILE A 18 -2.88 -6.09 -10.65
CA ILE A 18 -3.82 -5.46 -9.71
C ILE A 18 -3.25 -4.17 -9.07
N LEU A 19 -1.93 -3.99 -9.09
CA LEU A 19 -1.27 -2.82 -8.52
C LEU A 19 -0.93 -1.81 -9.62
N PRO A 20 -1.55 -0.62 -9.62
CA PRO A 20 -1.21 0.41 -10.60
C PRO A 20 0.18 0.99 -10.33
N ASP A 21 0.88 1.36 -11.38
CA ASP A 21 2.15 2.09 -11.32
C ASP A 21 2.00 3.60 -11.53
N GLY A 22 0.75 4.09 -11.54
CA GLY A 22 0.38 5.48 -11.74
C GLY A 22 -0.95 5.61 -12.48
N PRO A 23 -1.28 6.80 -12.99
CA PRO A 23 -2.50 6.99 -13.77
C PRO A 23 -2.45 6.23 -15.09
N GLN A 24 -3.56 5.58 -15.44
CA GLN A 24 -3.65 4.68 -16.59
C GLN A 24 -3.64 5.38 -17.96
N ASP A 25 -3.78 6.71 -17.99
CA ASP A 25 -3.79 7.53 -19.20
C ASP A 25 -2.40 8.06 -19.60
N ARG A 26 -1.34 7.60 -18.93
CA ARG A 26 0.04 8.08 -19.12
C ARG A 26 1.02 6.94 -19.35
N SER A 27 2.10 7.26 -20.03
CA SER A 27 3.22 6.34 -20.26
C SER A 27 4.30 6.38 -19.16
N TYR A 28 4.11 7.21 -18.13
CA TYR A 28 5.03 7.34 -17.00
C TYR A 28 4.34 6.97 -15.69
N GLY A 29 5.06 6.28 -14.84
CA GLY A 29 4.58 5.84 -13.52
C GLY A 29 4.52 6.94 -12.48
N CYS A 30 4.14 6.56 -11.28
CA CYS A 30 4.13 7.38 -10.09
C CYS A 30 4.81 6.59 -8.96
N PHE A 31 5.76 7.21 -8.25
CA PHE A 31 6.44 6.52 -7.16
C PHE A 31 5.45 6.04 -6.11
N ALA A 32 5.51 4.73 -5.87
CA ALA A 32 4.68 4.01 -4.91
C ALA A 32 5.36 3.89 -3.55
N GLY A 33 4.56 3.81 -2.50
CA GLY A 33 5.01 3.33 -1.21
C GLY A 33 4.83 1.81 -1.10
N LEU A 34 5.80 1.13 -0.51
CA LEU A 34 5.69 -0.29 -0.15
C LEU A 34 6.26 -0.48 1.26
N VAL A 35 5.49 -1.10 2.14
CA VAL A 35 5.95 -1.39 3.51
C VAL A 35 5.42 -2.74 4.00
N ARG A 36 6.23 -3.46 4.76
CA ARG A 36 5.82 -4.63 5.53
C ARG A 36 5.43 -4.20 6.94
N LEU A 37 4.27 -4.64 7.42
CA LEU A 37 3.85 -4.35 8.79
C LEU A 37 4.60 -5.23 9.79
N PRO A 38 5.10 -4.68 10.90
CA PRO A 38 5.83 -5.43 11.92
C PRO A 38 4.85 -6.19 12.85
N ILE A 39 4.08 -7.12 12.28
CA ILE A 39 3.11 -7.94 13.02
C ILE A 39 3.63 -9.37 13.08
N ALA A 40 3.96 -9.84 14.28
CA ALA A 40 4.50 -11.18 14.47
C ALA A 40 3.58 -12.27 13.89
N GLY A 41 4.16 -13.22 13.17
CA GLY A 41 3.43 -14.33 12.55
C GLY A 41 2.52 -13.96 11.38
N ARG A 42 2.62 -12.73 10.87
CA ARG A 42 1.84 -12.25 9.72
C ARG A 42 2.77 -11.62 8.68
N ASP A 43 2.57 -11.97 7.42
CA ASP A 43 3.31 -11.36 6.30
C ASP A 43 2.40 -10.39 5.54
N ILE A 44 2.16 -9.23 6.16
CA ILE A 44 1.27 -8.20 5.63
C ILE A 44 2.09 -7.12 4.95
N LEU A 45 1.83 -6.91 3.67
CA LEU A 45 2.38 -5.81 2.89
C LEU A 45 1.31 -4.78 2.57
N LEU A 46 1.73 -3.53 2.53
CA LEU A 46 0.92 -2.41 2.06
C LEU A 46 1.61 -1.77 0.85
N TYR A 47 0.82 -1.44 -0.15
CA TYR A 47 1.25 -0.72 -1.34
C TYR A 47 0.39 0.53 -1.50
N SER A 48 0.98 1.68 -1.83
CA SER A 48 0.23 2.93 -2.07
C SER A 48 0.57 3.53 -3.43
N ASN A 49 -0.47 3.91 -4.18
CA ASN A 49 -0.34 4.63 -5.45
C ASN A 49 -1.67 5.29 -5.84
N CYS A 50 -1.68 5.94 -7.03
CA CYS A 50 -2.90 6.45 -7.64
C CYS A 50 -3.81 5.30 -8.10
N ASP A 51 -5.07 5.28 -7.68
CA ASP A 51 -6.12 4.38 -8.20
C ASP A 51 -7.02 5.18 -9.16
N SER A 52 -6.49 5.55 -10.30
CA SER A 52 -7.19 6.44 -11.23
C SER A 52 -6.93 6.06 -12.68
N PRO A 53 -8.00 5.95 -13.49
CA PRO A 53 -7.86 5.72 -14.93
C PRO A 53 -7.26 6.93 -15.65
N ALA A 54 -7.32 8.12 -15.05
CA ALA A 54 -6.79 9.35 -15.65
C ALA A 54 -6.33 10.35 -14.58
N GLY A 55 -5.13 10.86 -14.76
CA GLY A 55 -4.51 11.87 -13.89
C GLY A 55 -4.08 11.34 -12.53
N ARG A 56 -3.21 12.08 -11.86
CA ARG A 56 -2.63 11.74 -10.56
C ARG A 56 -3.57 12.14 -9.43
N LYS A 57 -4.45 11.24 -9.03
CA LYS A 57 -5.47 11.40 -7.99
C LYS A 57 -5.86 10.05 -7.38
N ARG A 58 -6.71 10.06 -6.36
CA ARG A 58 -7.24 8.88 -5.68
C ARG A 58 -6.13 8.04 -5.05
N GLY A 59 -5.39 8.64 -4.13
CA GLY A 59 -4.38 7.94 -3.34
C GLY A 59 -5.00 6.79 -2.55
N THR A 60 -4.64 5.58 -2.94
CA THR A 60 -5.22 4.34 -2.43
C THR A 60 -4.12 3.46 -1.85
N VAL A 61 -4.46 2.68 -0.84
CA VAL A 61 -3.60 1.66 -0.24
C VAL A 61 -4.20 0.29 -0.53
N TRP A 62 -3.39 -0.60 -1.10
CA TRP A 62 -3.68 -2.03 -1.26
C TRP A 62 -3.04 -2.83 -0.14
N VAL A 63 -3.67 -3.92 0.26
CA VAL A 63 -3.23 -4.78 1.35
C VAL A 63 -3.05 -6.20 0.82
N SER A 64 -1.88 -6.78 1.08
CA SER A 64 -1.60 -8.19 0.93
C SER A 64 -1.46 -8.84 2.30
N PHE A 65 -1.96 -10.07 2.45
CA PHE A 65 -1.86 -10.85 3.69
C PHE A 65 -0.98 -12.10 3.54
N ASP A 66 -0.32 -12.25 2.40
CA ASP A 66 0.44 -13.44 2.01
C ASP A 66 1.81 -13.11 1.39
N GLY A 67 2.40 -11.98 1.81
CA GLY A 67 3.71 -11.55 1.37
C GLY A 67 3.75 -11.04 -0.07
N GLY A 68 2.64 -10.48 -0.57
CA GLY A 68 2.57 -9.87 -1.90
C GLY A 68 2.19 -10.86 -3.02
N LYS A 69 1.72 -12.05 -2.69
CA LYS A 69 1.21 -13.01 -3.70
C LYS A 69 -0.13 -12.58 -4.25
N THR A 70 -1.03 -12.14 -3.36
CA THR A 70 -2.34 -11.56 -3.68
C THR A 70 -2.55 -10.23 -2.94
N TRP A 71 -3.44 -9.39 -3.47
CA TRP A 71 -3.77 -8.06 -2.95
C TRP A 71 -5.29 -7.88 -2.83
N PRO A 72 -5.95 -8.67 -1.97
CA PRO A 72 -7.40 -8.84 -1.97
C PRO A 72 -8.19 -7.63 -1.47
N LEU A 73 -7.53 -6.63 -0.90
CA LEU A 73 -8.17 -5.48 -0.27
C LEU A 73 -7.51 -4.18 -0.69
N LYS A 74 -8.32 -3.14 -0.91
CA LYS A 74 -7.83 -1.78 -1.08
C LYS A 74 -8.70 -0.77 -0.33
N ARG A 75 -8.13 0.38 0.04
CA ARG A 75 -8.88 1.48 0.62
C ARG A 75 -8.40 2.83 0.11
N LEU A 76 -9.35 3.67 -0.32
CA LEU A 76 -9.10 5.05 -0.69
C LEU A 76 -8.74 5.87 0.57
N VAL A 77 -7.57 6.50 0.55
CA VAL A 77 -7.08 7.37 1.63
C VAL A 77 -7.33 8.84 1.30
N TRP A 78 -7.11 9.21 0.03
CA TRP A 78 -7.21 10.60 -0.42
C TRP A 78 -7.83 10.69 -1.81
N LYS A 79 -8.96 11.39 -1.97
CA LYS A 79 -9.71 11.45 -3.24
C LYS A 79 -9.17 12.45 -4.26
N ASP A 80 -8.52 13.52 -3.78
CA ASP A 80 -8.05 14.65 -4.58
C ASP A 80 -6.68 14.38 -5.23
N PRO A 81 -6.00 15.38 -5.80
CA PRO A 81 -4.69 15.19 -6.39
C PRO A 81 -3.73 14.45 -5.44
N PHE A 82 -3.13 13.41 -5.97
CA PHE A 82 -2.22 12.51 -5.27
C PHE A 82 -1.11 12.11 -6.24
N GLN A 83 0.14 12.20 -5.80
CA GLN A 83 1.28 11.90 -6.65
C GLN A 83 2.19 10.87 -5.96
N TYR A 84 3.48 11.19 -5.82
CA TYR A 84 4.43 10.28 -5.19
C TYR A 84 4.08 10.03 -3.74
N SER A 85 4.27 8.80 -3.30
CA SER A 85 3.95 8.41 -1.94
C SER A 85 5.01 7.51 -1.33
N SER A 86 5.08 7.53 0.00
CA SER A 86 5.85 6.56 0.78
C SER A 86 5.04 6.10 1.98
N LEU A 87 5.29 4.87 2.42
CA LEU A 87 4.64 4.26 3.57
C LEU A 87 5.68 3.96 4.66
N SER A 88 5.27 4.15 5.90
CA SER A 88 6.05 3.75 7.08
C SER A 88 5.12 3.09 8.09
N ALA A 89 5.59 1.99 8.70
CA ALA A 89 4.92 1.38 9.83
C ALA A 89 5.48 1.92 11.14
N GLY A 90 4.61 2.11 12.11
CA GLY A 90 5.00 2.48 13.46
C GLY A 90 5.89 1.41 14.11
N ARG A 91 6.88 1.86 14.87
CA ARG A 91 7.86 0.96 15.50
C ARG A 91 7.22 0.21 16.67
N PRO A 92 7.37 -1.13 16.75
CA PRO A 92 6.94 -1.91 17.92
C PRO A 92 7.56 -1.40 19.21
N GLY A 93 6.82 -1.45 20.30
CA GLY A 93 7.24 -0.99 21.63
C GLY A 93 7.26 0.54 21.79
N THR A 94 6.69 1.29 20.86
CA THR A 94 6.62 2.77 20.95
C THR A 94 5.17 3.25 20.84
N ALA A 95 4.93 4.53 21.11
CA ALA A 95 3.62 5.17 20.96
C ALA A 95 3.10 5.15 19.49
N SER A 96 3.96 4.82 18.54
CA SER A 96 3.57 4.68 17.13
C SER A 96 3.18 3.24 16.74
N GLU A 97 3.31 2.27 17.64
CA GLU A 97 2.94 0.89 17.36
C GLU A 97 1.51 0.76 16.85
N GLY A 98 1.32 -0.05 15.80
CA GLY A 98 0.03 -0.26 15.15
C GLY A 98 -0.43 0.87 14.21
N TRP A 99 0.27 2.00 14.18
CA TRP A 99 -0.01 3.07 13.25
C TRP A 99 0.76 2.90 11.93
N ILE A 100 0.13 3.37 10.86
CA ILE A 100 0.69 3.44 9.51
C ILE A 100 0.66 4.89 9.09
N TYR A 101 1.75 5.35 8.52
CA TYR A 101 1.90 6.72 8.02
C TYR A 101 2.12 6.67 6.52
N MET A 102 1.33 7.43 5.78
CA MET A 102 1.50 7.63 4.35
C MET A 102 1.83 9.09 4.09
N HIS A 103 3.06 9.37 3.71
CA HIS A 103 3.46 10.67 3.19
C HIS A 103 3.21 10.70 1.68
N PHE A 104 2.63 11.78 1.17
CA PHE A 104 2.33 11.91 -0.25
C PHE A 104 2.28 13.37 -0.71
N GLU A 105 2.52 13.55 -1.99
CA GLU A 105 2.33 14.82 -2.65
C GLU A 105 0.88 14.99 -3.07
N GLY A 106 0.31 16.15 -2.75
CA GLY A 106 -0.99 16.60 -3.24
C GLY A 106 -0.85 17.51 -4.46
N ARG A 107 -1.64 18.59 -4.48
CA ARG A 107 -1.40 19.69 -5.43
C ARG A 107 -0.17 20.45 -4.97
N LEU A 108 0.85 20.52 -5.83
CA LEU A 108 2.09 21.25 -5.51
C LEU A 108 1.81 22.71 -5.13
N PRO A 109 2.52 23.26 -4.14
CA PRO A 109 3.67 22.69 -3.42
C PRO A 109 3.29 21.88 -2.16
N GLN A 110 2.08 21.42 -2.03
CA GLN A 110 1.59 20.77 -0.79
C GLN A 110 1.98 19.31 -0.70
N THR A 111 2.56 18.94 0.43
CA THR A 111 2.72 17.57 0.87
C THR A 111 1.82 17.28 2.07
N ARG A 112 1.46 16.03 2.28
CA ARG A 112 0.55 15.59 3.34
C ARG A 112 1.03 14.31 4.00
N VAL A 113 0.61 14.12 5.25
CA VAL A 113 0.76 12.86 5.95
C VAL A 113 -0.61 12.38 6.39
N ALA A 114 -1.01 11.21 5.96
CA ALA A 114 -2.15 10.49 6.50
C ALA A 114 -1.66 9.48 7.53
N ARG A 115 -2.41 9.33 8.64
CA ARG A 115 -2.19 8.33 9.67
C ARG A 115 -3.43 7.47 9.83
N PHE A 116 -3.27 6.17 9.76
CA PHE A 116 -4.34 5.17 9.89
C PHE A 116 -3.77 3.86 10.47
N ASN A 117 -4.60 2.86 10.66
CA ASN A 117 -4.19 1.54 11.15
C ASN A 117 -4.76 0.41 10.30
N LEU A 118 -4.35 -0.83 10.57
CA LEU A 118 -4.81 -1.98 9.81
C LEU A 118 -6.32 -2.21 9.97
N SER A 119 -6.88 -1.98 11.16
CA SER A 119 -8.32 -2.12 11.38
C SER A 119 -9.12 -1.20 10.46
N TRP A 120 -8.68 0.05 10.33
CA TRP A 120 -9.29 0.98 9.38
C TRP A 120 -9.16 0.48 7.94
N LEU A 121 -8.00 -0.05 7.52
CA LEU A 121 -7.84 -0.61 6.17
C LEU A 121 -8.77 -1.80 5.91
N MET A 122 -9.08 -2.61 6.93
CA MET A 122 -9.96 -3.77 6.80
C MET A 122 -11.40 -3.45 6.41
N ASP A 123 -11.87 -2.22 6.62
CA ASP A 123 -13.18 -1.73 6.15
C ASP A 123 -13.13 -1.25 4.68
N GLY A 124 -12.08 -1.58 3.95
CA GLY A 124 -11.89 -1.22 2.54
C GLY A 124 -12.71 -2.08 1.58
N GLU A 125 -12.44 -1.90 0.29
CA GLU A 125 -13.12 -2.58 -0.82
C GLU A 125 -12.35 -3.85 -1.21
N PRO A 126 -13.04 -5.01 -1.36
CA PRO A 126 -12.43 -6.20 -1.97
C PRO A 126 -12.02 -5.91 -3.42
N THR A 127 -10.86 -6.41 -3.81
CA THR A 127 -10.35 -6.28 -5.18
C THR A 127 -10.71 -7.46 -6.08
N GLY A 128 -11.09 -8.59 -5.46
CA GLY A 128 -11.28 -9.87 -6.15
C GLY A 128 -9.99 -10.68 -6.32
N ASP A 129 -8.84 -10.16 -5.95
CA ASP A 129 -7.54 -10.84 -6.03
C ASP A 129 -7.26 -11.63 -4.74
N GLY A 130 -7.99 -12.72 -4.53
CA GLY A 130 -7.85 -13.58 -3.35
C GLY A 130 -8.84 -13.27 -2.23
N ALA A 131 -8.67 -13.96 -1.10
CA ALA A 131 -9.56 -13.85 0.06
C ALA A 131 -9.05 -12.82 1.07
N VAL A 132 -9.95 -11.97 1.57
CA VAL A 132 -9.68 -11.11 2.72
C VAL A 132 -9.81 -11.98 3.99
N PRO A 133 -8.76 -12.16 4.78
CA PRO A 133 -8.85 -12.97 6.00
C PRO A 133 -9.75 -12.29 7.05
N LYS A 134 -10.53 -13.07 7.76
CA LYS A 134 -11.20 -12.58 8.96
C LYS A 134 -10.13 -12.32 10.03
N ILE A 135 -9.85 -11.07 10.31
CA ILE A 135 -9.06 -10.71 11.48
C ILE A 135 -10.03 -10.71 12.64
N GLY A 136 -9.92 -11.74 13.50
CA GLY A 136 -10.79 -11.86 14.66
C GLY A 136 -10.75 -10.58 15.48
N SER A 137 -11.93 -10.03 15.78
CA SER A 137 -12.09 -9.08 16.88
C SER A 137 -11.59 -9.77 18.16
N ARG A 138 -10.55 -9.22 18.77
CA ARG A 138 -10.21 -9.56 20.16
C ARG A 138 -11.23 -8.97 21.10
#